data_a45c6c69f1fd4c1f0cb8fe00f28d5241
#
_entry.id   a45c6c69f1fd4c1f0cb8fe00f28d5241
#
_cell.length_a   1.000
_cell.length_b   1.000
_cell.length_c   1.000
_cell.angle_alpha   90.00
_cell.angle_beta   90.00
_cell.angle_gamma   90.00
#
_symmetry.space_group_name_H-M   'P 1'
#
loop_
_entity.id
_entity.type
_entity.pdbx_description
1 polymer ?
#
loop_
_entity_poly.entity_id
_entity_poly.type
_entity_poly.pdbx_seq_one_letter_code
_entity_poly.pdbx_strand_id
1 'polypeptide(L)'
;MNLNDLYKKVSAIPIGDFPQSALSGLLHGYISVYSIVRVNPWLEDVYGSQWDIHERIREIAGELADLIQDPSIALEDRVGYIADLMETYLTYSDMDFLDIALDAAYGIISPEGSDEIVLPCRTPEMCRLLCSCYYFTGEEECARLAKEIMMEWE
;
A
#
# COMPACT_ATOMS: atom_id res chain seq x y z
N MET A 1 -9.47 16.86 -22.20
CA MET A 1 -9.40 15.44 -21.83
C MET A 1 -10.24 15.23 -20.59
N ASN A 2 -11.16 14.30 -20.62
CA ASN A 2 -11.97 13.96 -19.46
C ASN A 2 -11.32 12.82 -18.66
N LEU A 3 -11.87 12.55 -17.49
CA LEU A 3 -11.32 11.52 -16.58
C LEU A 3 -11.32 10.12 -17.22
N ASN A 4 -12.35 9.80 -17.98
CA ASN A 4 -12.46 8.49 -18.65
C ASN A 4 -11.36 8.31 -19.70
N ASP A 5 -11.05 9.35 -20.46
CA ASP A 5 -9.96 9.31 -21.46
C ASP A 5 -8.61 9.16 -20.77
N LEU A 6 -8.40 9.86 -19.67
CA LEU A 6 -7.17 9.74 -18.88
C LEU A 6 -7.03 8.32 -18.33
N TYR A 7 -8.10 7.77 -17.77
CA TYR A 7 -8.11 6.41 -17.24
C TYR A 7 -7.72 5.38 -18.32
N LYS A 8 -8.30 5.51 -19.51
CA LYS A 8 -8.00 4.61 -20.63
C LYS A 8 -6.54 4.69 -21.05
N LYS A 9 -5.98 5.89 -21.10
CA LYS A 9 -4.56 6.08 -21.44
C LYS A 9 -3.64 5.46 -20.40
N VAL A 10 -3.91 5.72 -19.12
CA VAL A 10 -3.12 5.16 -18.02
C VAL A 10 -3.20 3.63 -18.03
N SER A 11 -4.40 3.08 -18.22
CA SER A 11 -4.61 1.62 -18.20
C SER A 11 -3.97 0.91 -19.40
N ALA A 12 -3.67 1.62 -20.46
CA ALA A 12 -2.95 1.06 -21.62
C ALA A 12 -1.43 0.96 -21.40
N ILE A 13 -0.90 1.62 -20.35
CA ILE A 13 0.53 1.59 -20.05
C ILE A 13 0.83 0.38 -19.16
N PRO A 14 1.82 -0.48 -19.53
CA PRO A 14 2.24 -1.58 -18.65
C PRO A 14 2.73 -1.05 -17.30
N ILE A 15 2.44 -1.79 -16.24
CA ILE A 15 2.82 -1.35 -14.87
C ILE A 15 4.34 -1.11 -14.76
N GLY A 16 5.16 -1.95 -15.38
CA GLY A 16 6.61 -1.80 -15.35
C GLY A 16 7.15 -0.56 -16.04
N ASP A 17 6.33 0.13 -16.85
CA ASP A 17 6.73 1.35 -17.55
C ASP A 17 6.48 2.63 -16.74
N PHE A 18 5.82 2.50 -15.59
CA PHE A 18 5.62 3.65 -14.71
C PHE A 18 6.85 3.87 -13.82
N PRO A 19 7.16 5.14 -13.49
CA PRO A 19 8.19 5.40 -12.48
C PRO A 19 7.74 4.89 -11.12
N GLN A 20 8.70 4.51 -10.28
CA GLN A 20 8.44 4.02 -8.93
C GLN A 20 7.54 4.97 -8.14
N SER A 21 7.74 6.28 -8.29
CA SER A 21 6.98 7.31 -7.57
C SER A 21 5.49 7.33 -7.91
N ALA A 22 5.07 6.69 -9.01
CA ALA A 22 3.67 6.66 -9.42
C ALA A 22 2.90 5.48 -8.82
N LEU A 23 3.59 4.45 -8.32
CA LEU A 23 2.95 3.18 -7.94
C LEU A 23 1.94 3.32 -6.81
N SER A 24 2.25 4.11 -5.78
CA SER A 24 1.35 4.33 -4.65
C SER A 24 0.03 4.96 -5.10
N GLY A 25 0.11 6.03 -5.90
CA GLY A 25 -1.08 6.70 -6.44
C GLY A 25 -1.89 5.81 -7.37
N LEU A 26 -1.20 5.03 -8.21
CA LEU A 26 -1.86 4.07 -9.09
C LEU A 26 -2.63 3.00 -8.30
N LEU A 27 -2.01 2.46 -7.25
CA LEU A 27 -2.64 1.45 -6.41
C LEU A 27 -3.95 1.99 -5.82
N HIS A 28 -3.90 3.14 -5.16
CA HIS A 28 -5.07 3.74 -4.55
C HIS A 28 -6.13 4.14 -5.59
N GLY A 29 -5.69 4.63 -6.74
CA GLY A 29 -6.60 4.98 -7.84
C GLY A 29 -7.36 3.77 -8.37
N TYR A 30 -6.67 2.67 -8.65
CA TYR A 30 -7.31 1.45 -9.13
C TYR A 30 -8.21 0.81 -8.08
N ILE A 31 -7.84 0.88 -6.81
CA ILE A 31 -8.70 0.40 -5.72
C ILE A 31 -10.00 1.19 -5.66
N SER A 32 -9.94 2.51 -5.84
CA SER A 32 -11.13 3.35 -5.90
C SER A 32 -12.02 2.97 -7.08
N VAL A 33 -11.44 2.77 -8.26
CA VAL A 33 -12.17 2.33 -9.46
C VAL A 33 -12.80 0.95 -9.22
N TYR A 34 -12.04 0.01 -8.69
CA TYR A 34 -12.54 -1.33 -8.38
C TYR A 34 -13.75 -1.28 -7.44
N SER A 35 -13.67 -0.47 -6.39
CA SER A 35 -14.75 -0.33 -5.41
C SER A 35 -16.02 0.23 -6.06
N ILE A 36 -15.89 1.21 -6.96
CA ILE A 36 -17.02 1.81 -7.65
C ILE A 36 -17.65 0.80 -8.63
N VAL A 37 -16.83 0.14 -9.43
CA VAL A 37 -17.31 -0.82 -10.44
C VAL A 37 -17.96 -2.03 -9.77
N ARG A 38 -17.42 -2.49 -8.65
CA ARG A 38 -17.96 -3.62 -7.90
C ARG A 38 -19.40 -3.38 -7.44
N VAL A 39 -19.70 -2.15 -7.01
CA VAL A 39 -21.04 -1.76 -6.57
C VAL A 39 -21.93 -1.40 -7.74
N ASN A 40 -21.34 -0.95 -8.84
CA ASN A 40 -22.03 -0.51 -10.05
C ASN A 40 -21.52 -1.30 -11.27
N PRO A 41 -21.92 -2.59 -11.43
CA PRO A 41 -21.32 -3.45 -12.46
C PRO A 41 -21.47 -2.97 -13.89
N TRP A 42 -22.48 -2.13 -14.16
CA TRP A 42 -22.65 -1.52 -15.49
C TRP A 42 -21.49 -0.61 -15.89
N LEU A 43 -20.69 -0.15 -14.94
CA LEU A 43 -19.53 0.68 -15.21
C LEU A 43 -18.34 -0.13 -15.76
N GLU A 44 -18.44 -1.45 -15.83
CA GLU A 44 -17.43 -2.27 -16.51
C GLU A 44 -17.29 -1.88 -17.98
N ASP A 45 -18.36 -1.40 -18.61
CA ASP A 45 -18.29 -0.91 -19.99
C ASP A 45 -17.41 0.33 -20.14
N VAL A 46 -17.19 1.08 -19.06
CA VAL A 46 -16.39 2.30 -19.06
C VAL A 46 -14.96 2.03 -18.57
N TYR A 47 -14.80 1.29 -17.46
CA TYR A 47 -13.53 1.13 -16.76
C TYR A 47 -12.88 -0.24 -16.95
N GLY A 48 -13.54 -1.18 -17.57
CA GLY A 48 -13.06 -2.55 -17.74
C GLY A 48 -13.66 -3.50 -16.72
N SER A 49 -13.44 -4.80 -16.93
CA SER A 49 -14.01 -5.82 -16.06
C SER A 49 -13.42 -5.74 -14.65
N GLN A 50 -14.20 -6.15 -13.66
CA GLN A 50 -13.72 -6.26 -12.28
C GLN A 50 -12.48 -7.16 -12.20
N TRP A 51 -12.45 -8.23 -12.98
CA TRP A 51 -11.31 -9.13 -13.05
C TRP A 51 -10.04 -8.42 -13.50
N ASP A 52 -10.11 -7.67 -14.61
CA ASP A 52 -8.95 -6.98 -15.17
C ASP A 52 -8.44 -5.89 -14.22
N ILE A 53 -9.36 -5.15 -13.59
CA ILE A 53 -8.99 -4.11 -12.61
C ILE A 53 -8.29 -4.76 -11.41
N HIS A 54 -8.82 -5.86 -10.91
CA HIS A 54 -8.25 -6.59 -9.78
C HIS A 54 -6.84 -7.13 -10.11
N GLU A 55 -6.66 -7.70 -11.31
CA GLU A 55 -5.34 -8.18 -11.76
C GLU A 55 -4.32 -7.04 -11.84
N ARG A 56 -4.77 -5.88 -12.30
CA ARG A 56 -3.92 -4.68 -12.36
C ARG A 56 -3.48 -4.26 -10.94
N ILE A 57 -4.41 -4.28 -9.98
CA ILE A 57 -4.12 -4.01 -8.57
C ILE A 57 -3.08 -5.00 -8.04
N ARG A 58 -3.22 -6.29 -8.34
CA ARG A 58 -2.28 -7.31 -7.90
C ARG A 58 -0.89 -7.12 -8.50
N GLU A 59 -0.80 -6.71 -9.77
CA GLU A 59 0.49 -6.40 -10.39
C GLU A 59 1.20 -5.25 -9.67
N ILE A 60 0.46 -4.19 -9.34
CA ILE A 60 1.03 -3.05 -8.61
C ILE A 60 1.47 -3.50 -7.21
N ALA A 61 0.65 -4.27 -6.52
CA ALA A 61 1.00 -4.80 -5.21
C ALA A 61 2.27 -5.64 -5.25
N GLY A 62 2.43 -6.46 -6.30
CA GLY A 62 3.65 -7.25 -6.51
C GLY A 62 4.90 -6.41 -6.72
N GLU A 63 4.79 -5.32 -7.49
CA GLU A 63 5.89 -4.37 -7.67
C GLU A 63 6.27 -3.71 -6.34
N LEU A 64 5.29 -3.30 -5.55
CA LEU A 64 5.56 -2.73 -4.22
C LEU A 64 6.19 -3.76 -3.28
N ALA A 65 5.74 -5.01 -3.32
CA ALA A 65 6.33 -6.08 -2.51
C ALA A 65 7.81 -6.26 -2.83
N ASP A 66 8.19 -6.18 -4.10
CA ASP A 66 9.60 -6.25 -4.51
C ASP A 66 10.38 -5.04 -3.98
N LEU A 67 9.82 -3.84 -4.08
CA LEU A 67 10.49 -2.62 -3.64
C LEU A 67 10.75 -2.59 -2.14
N ILE A 68 9.82 -3.07 -1.32
CA ILE A 68 10.01 -3.05 0.13
C ILE A 68 11.06 -4.05 0.61
N GLN A 69 11.42 -5.02 -0.20
CA GLN A 69 12.47 -5.98 0.07
C GLN A 69 13.85 -5.52 -0.41
N ASP A 70 13.91 -4.42 -1.16
CA ASP A 70 15.14 -3.90 -1.75
C ASP A 70 15.78 -2.89 -0.79
N PRO A 71 16.96 -3.20 -0.20
CA PRO A 71 17.60 -2.30 0.74
C PRO A 71 18.15 -1.01 0.09
N SER A 72 18.24 -0.96 -1.24
CA SER A 72 18.69 0.25 -1.95
C SER A 72 17.60 1.34 -2.01
N ILE A 73 16.34 0.97 -1.76
CA ILE A 73 15.23 1.92 -1.71
C ILE A 73 15.31 2.70 -0.39
N ALA A 74 15.12 4.02 -0.44
CA ALA A 74 15.15 4.88 0.74
C ALA A 74 14.16 4.39 1.80
N LEU A 75 14.56 4.46 3.07
CA LEU A 75 13.73 3.99 4.18
C LEU A 75 12.35 4.64 4.20
N GLU A 76 12.29 5.96 3.99
CA GLU A 76 11.01 6.69 3.99
C GLU A 76 10.07 6.19 2.90
N ASP A 77 10.59 5.89 1.72
CA ASP A 77 9.80 5.35 0.61
C ASP A 77 9.31 3.94 0.95
N ARG A 78 10.18 3.09 1.51
CA ARG A 78 9.79 1.73 1.91
C ARG A 78 8.69 1.74 2.96
N VAL A 79 8.78 2.63 3.95
CA VAL A 79 7.75 2.78 4.99
C VAL A 79 6.40 3.10 4.35
N GLY A 80 6.36 4.02 3.39
CA GLY A 80 5.15 4.37 2.66
C GLY A 80 4.59 3.19 1.86
N TYR A 81 5.42 2.46 1.14
CA TYR A 81 4.99 1.30 0.35
C TYR A 81 4.49 0.15 1.22
N ILE A 82 5.12 -0.08 2.37
CA ILE A 82 4.65 -1.07 3.34
C ILE A 82 3.25 -0.71 3.84
N ALA A 83 3.05 0.55 4.21
CA ALA A 83 1.74 1.04 4.64
C ALA A 83 0.70 0.88 3.52
N ASP A 84 1.05 1.22 2.29
CA ASP A 84 0.16 1.04 1.13
C ASP A 84 -0.27 -0.41 0.97
N LEU A 85 0.66 -1.36 1.05
CA LEU A 85 0.36 -2.78 0.91
C LEU A 85 -0.58 -3.27 2.03
N MET A 86 -0.32 -2.88 3.26
CA MET A 86 -1.15 -3.32 4.38
C MET A 86 -2.56 -2.72 4.32
N GLU A 87 -2.67 -1.43 4.01
CA GLU A 87 -3.96 -0.75 3.92
C GLU A 87 -4.86 -1.31 2.82
N THR A 88 -4.27 -1.83 1.77
CA THR A 88 -5.01 -2.29 0.59
C THR A 88 -5.19 -3.81 0.52
N TYR A 89 -4.68 -4.54 1.50
CA TYR A 89 -4.71 -6.01 1.53
C TYR A 89 -6.11 -6.59 1.29
N LEU A 90 -7.14 -6.02 1.91
CA LEU A 90 -8.50 -6.56 1.79
C LEU A 90 -9.01 -6.51 0.35
N THR A 91 -8.48 -5.64 -0.48
CA THR A 91 -8.85 -5.55 -1.89
C THR A 91 -8.08 -6.55 -2.75
N TYR A 92 -6.74 -6.57 -2.68
CA TYR A 92 -5.98 -7.50 -3.52
C TYR A 92 -5.96 -8.94 -2.98
N SER A 93 -6.15 -9.12 -1.68
CA SER A 93 -6.36 -10.44 -1.02
C SER A 93 -5.27 -11.48 -1.24
N ASP A 94 -4.01 -11.06 -1.34
CA ASP A 94 -2.88 -11.98 -1.47
C ASP A 94 -2.09 -12.00 -0.17
N MET A 95 -2.19 -13.11 0.57
CA MET A 95 -1.54 -13.24 1.88
C MET A 95 -0.02 -13.21 1.79
N ASP A 96 0.56 -13.66 0.69
CA ASP A 96 2.02 -13.62 0.53
C ASP A 96 2.52 -12.18 0.56
N PHE A 97 1.80 -11.26 -0.08
CA PHE A 97 2.16 -9.84 -0.05
C PHE A 97 1.95 -9.23 1.33
N LEU A 98 0.91 -9.64 2.05
CA LEU A 98 0.70 -9.19 3.42
C LEU A 98 1.83 -9.67 4.34
N ASP A 99 2.23 -10.92 4.21
CA ASP A 99 3.32 -11.48 5.01
C ASP A 99 4.63 -10.74 4.73
N ILE A 100 4.92 -10.46 3.47
CA ILE A 100 6.09 -9.66 3.08
C ILE A 100 6.03 -8.28 3.71
N ALA A 101 4.86 -7.63 3.67
CA ALA A 101 4.68 -6.29 4.23
C ALA A 101 4.86 -6.29 5.76
N LEU A 102 4.27 -7.25 6.47
CA LEU A 102 4.41 -7.38 7.92
C LEU A 102 5.86 -7.67 8.32
N ASP A 103 6.52 -8.59 7.64
CA ASP A 103 7.92 -8.90 7.91
C ASP A 103 8.81 -7.67 7.70
N ALA A 104 8.57 -6.93 6.62
CA ALA A 104 9.32 -5.71 6.33
C ALA A 104 9.05 -4.64 7.38
N ALA A 105 7.79 -4.49 7.82
CA ALA A 105 7.41 -3.52 8.83
C ALA A 105 8.14 -3.80 10.16
N TYR A 106 8.07 -5.04 10.63
CA TYR A 106 8.74 -5.41 11.88
C TYR A 106 10.26 -5.41 11.75
N GLY A 107 10.81 -5.68 10.57
CA GLY A 107 12.22 -5.51 10.31
C GLY A 107 12.70 -4.07 10.48
N ILE A 108 11.81 -3.11 10.29
CA ILE A 108 12.11 -1.68 10.45
C ILE A 108 11.90 -1.22 11.91
N ILE A 109 10.80 -1.61 12.55
CA ILE A 109 10.43 -1.08 13.87
C ILE A 109 10.93 -1.95 15.04
N SER A 110 11.31 -3.20 14.77
CA SER A 110 11.80 -4.13 15.79
C SER A 110 12.98 -4.93 15.22
N PRO A 111 14.08 -4.26 14.85
CA PRO A 111 15.20 -4.95 14.22
C PRO A 111 15.84 -5.97 15.16
N GLU A 112 16.44 -7.01 14.58
CA GLU A 112 17.18 -8.05 15.30
C GLU A 112 16.34 -8.86 16.30
N GLY A 113 14.99 -8.93 16.07
CA GLY A 113 14.11 -9.73 16.91
C GLY A 113 13.94 -9.20 18.33
N SER A 114 14.24 -7.93 18.55
CA SER A 114 14.00 -7.27 19.83
C SER A 114 12.49 -7.17 20.09
N ASP A 115 12.07 -7.37 21.33
CA ASP A 115 10.67 -7.16 21.73
C ASP A 115 10.33 -5.68 21.84
N GLU A 116 11.34 -4.81 21.82
CA GLU A 116 11.13 -3.37 21.93
C GLU A 116 10.99 -2.73 20.55
N ILE A 117 9.95 -1.89 20.40
CA ILE A 117 9.73 -1.14 19.17
C ILE A 117 10.51 0.16 19.24
N VAL A 118 11.37 0.38 18.24
CA VAL A 118 12.17 1.60 18.09
C VAL A 118 11.88 2.18 16.71
N LEU A 119 11.39 3.42 16.66
CA LEU A 119 11.01 4.07 15.42
C LEU A 119 12.20 4.80 14.80
N PRO A 120 12.62 4.44 13.58
CA PRO A 120 13.70 5.15 12.88
C PRO A 120 13.28 6.52 12.35
N CYS A 121 11.97 6.77 12.24
CA CYS A 121 11.42 8.06 11.82
C CYS A 121 10.03 8.23 12.41
N ARG A 122 9.55 9.46 12.44
CA ARG A 122 8.23 9.80 13.03
C ARG A 122 7.43 10.62 12.02
N THR A 123 7.17 10.02 10.88
CA THR A 123 6.46 10.62 9.74
C THR A 123 4.99 10.18 9.73
N PRO A 124 4.13 10.87 8.97
CA PRO A 124 2.76 10.39 8.74
C PRO A 124 2.72 8.98 8.15
N GLU A 125 3.66 8.62 7.28
CA GLU A 125 3.76 7.29 6.70
C GLU A 125 4.08 6.23 7.76
N MET A 126 4.95 6.55 8.71
CA MET A 126 5.23 5.66 9.85
C MET A 126 3.98 5.48 10.72
N CYS A 127 3.20 6.53 10.91
CA CYS A 127 1.92 6.44 11.63
C CYS A 127 0.98 5.47 10.93
N ARG A 128 0.86 5.54 9.60
CA ARG A 128 0.04 4.61 8.80
C ARG A 128 0.52 3.17 8.95
N LEU A 129 1.84 2.96 8.89
CA LEU A 129 2.45 1.65 9.08
C LEU A 129 2.09 1.06 10.45
N LEU A 130 2.24 1.85 11.50
CA LEU A 130 1.93 1.42 12.87
C LEU A 130 0.44 1.10 13.06
N CYS A 131 -0.45 1.91 12.48
CA CYS A 131 -1.88 1.64 12.51
C CYS A 131 -2.22 0.32 11.84
N SER A 132 -1.58 0.03 10.72
CA SER A 132 -1.79 -1.23 9.99
C SER A 132 -1.23 -2.42 10.76
N CYS A 133 -0.06 -2.28 11.40
CA CYS A 133 0.48 -3.33 12.26
C CYS A 133 -0.48 -3.65 13.40
N TYR A 134 -1.02 -2.61 14.04
CA TYR A 134 -2.02 -2.81 15.08
C TYR A 134 -3.26 -3.56 14.56
N TYR A 135 -3.74 -3.15 13.38
CA TYR A 135 -4.92 -3.79 12.78
C TYR A 135 -4.72 -5.29 12.56
N PHE A 136 -3.56 -5.70 12.06
CA PHE A 136 -3.31 -7.10 11.73
C PHE A 136 -2.80 -7.96 12.88
N THR A 137 -2.11 -7.36 13.85
CA THR A 137 -1.46 -8.10 14.94
C THR A 137 -2.09 -7.87 16.31
N GLY A 138 -2.81 -6.76 16.48
CA GLY A 138 -3.36 -6.38 17.78
C GLY A 138 -2.33 -5.85 18.77
N GLU A 139 -1.10 -5.54 18.33
CA GLU A 139 -0.04 -5.05 19.21
C GLU A 139 -0.30 -3.60 19.63
N GLU A 140 -0.69 -3.40 20.88
CA GLU A 140 -1.13 -2.11 21.40
C GLU A 140 -0.02 -1.03 21.41
N GLU A 141 1.24 -1.45 21.50
CA GLU A 141 2.37 -0.52 21.44
C GLU A 141 2.40 0.22 20.10
N CYS A 142 2.04 -0.46 19.00
CA CYS A 142 1.93 0.17 17.69
C CYS A 142 0.86 1.27 17.70
N ALA A 143 -0.29 1.00 18.29
CA ALA A 143 -1.37 2.01 18.39
C ALA A 143 -0.94 3.20 19.24
N ARG A 144 -0.26 2.95 20.36
CA ARG A 144 0.24 4.00 21.25
C ARG A 144 1.22 4.92 20.53
N LEU A 145 2.18 4.34 19.82
CA LEU A 145 3.18 5.11 19.08
C LEU A 145 2.56 5.88 17.90
N ALA A 146 1.60 5.27 17.20
CA ALA A 146 0.87 5.96 16.14
C ALA A 146 0.16 7.21 16.67
N LYS A 147 -0.48 7.08 17.82
CA LYS A 147 -1.17 8.21 18.46
C LYS A 147 -0.19 9.33 18.84
N GLU A 148 0.98 8.99 19.35
CA GLU A 148 2.02 9.97 19.66
C GLU A 148 2.44 10.75 18.41
N ILE A 149 2.67 10.06 17.30
CA ILE A 149 3.04 10.70 16.03
C ILE A 149 1.93 11.65 15.58
N MET A 150 0.68 11.21 15.63
CA MET A 150 -0.46 12.05 15.24
C MET A 150 -0.50 13.35 16.05
N MET A 151 -0.22 13.28 17.34
CA MET A 151 -0.19 14.46 18.21
C MET A 151 0.96 15.42 17.87
N GLU A 152 2.08 14.89 17.43
CA GLU A 152 3.25 15.70 17.03
C GLU A 152 2.98 16.51 15.75
N TRP A 153 2.08 16.03 14.90
CA TRP A 153 1.78 16.63 13.59
C TRP A 153 0.52 17.52 13.59
N GLU A 154 -0.10 17.73 14.73
CA GLU A 154 -1.24 18.65 14.83
C GLU A 154 -0.88 20.13 14.66
#